data_e2be339f4d74ddd6f921c370abca943e
#
_entry.id   e2be339f4d74ddd6f921c370abca943e
#
_cell.length_a   1.000
_cell.length_b   1.000
_cell.length_c   1.000
_cell.angle_alpha   90.00
_cell.angle_beta   90.00
_cell.angle_gamma   90.00
#
_symmetry.space_group_name_H-M   'P 1'
#
loop_
_entity.id
_entity.type
_entity.pdbx_description
1 polymer ?
#
loop_
_entity_poly.entity_id
_entity_poly.type
_entity_poly.pdbx_seq_one_letter_code
_entity_poly.pdbx_strand_id
1 'polypeptide(L)'
;MGQPRLPQPRLRLLNRQRTAVPTLAVLLILALLTACSGQPAAAGADADSRPLLVFAAASLKESLDEAAAAYTAAGGPEVQVSYAASSALARQIAQGAPADAFVSADLEWMDWLQQRKLVDVDSRRDLLGNALVLVAPASGNPAPVDLAAAPNLRPRLDGGRLALALVESVPAGKYARQAFESLGMWTTLAPHVAEGDSVRAALMLVARGEAPLGVVYASDARAEPRVQVVATFPADSHPPIVYPVARVAASRHAGAMEFIAWLGSPAAGEVFRRHGFSLH
;
A
#
# COMPACT_ATOMS: atom_id res chain seq x y z
N MET A 1 -72.32 -1.05 31.21
CA MET A 1 -71.46 -1.80 30.35
C MET A 1 -70.13 -1.98 31.09
N GLY A 2 -69.93 -3.20 31.61
CA GLY A 2 -68.87 -3.50 32.59
C GLY A 2 -67.49 -3.82 31.94
N GLN A 3 -66.45 -3.31 32.54
CA GLN A 3 -65.07 -3.73 32.23
C GLN A 3 -64.76 -5.01 33.04
N PRO A 4 -64.06 -5.99 32.44
CA PRO A 4 -63.63 -7.18 33.15
C PRO A 4 -62.37 -6.90 33.97
N ARG A 5 -62.34 -7.31 35.24
CA ARG A 5 -61.21 -7.29 36.18
C ARG A 5 -60.26 -8.42 35.88
N LEU A 6 -59.00 -8.10 35.74
CA LEU A 6 -57.88 -9.04 35.65
C LEU A 6 -57.55 -9.63 37.06
N PRO A 7 -57.19 -10.93 37.17
CA PRO A 7 -56.87 -11.56 38.44
C PRO A 7 -55.42 -11.24 38.89
N GLN A 8 -55.25 -11.01 40.19
CA GLN A 8 -53.99 -10.77 40.87
C GLN A 8 -53.22 -12.09 41.12
N PRO A 9 -51.89 -12.14 40.91
CA PRO A 9 -51.12 -13.33 41.25
C PRO A 9 -50.81 -13.41 42.75
N ARG A 10 -51.07 -14.57 43.33
CA ARG A 10 -50.78 -14.93 44.71
C ARG A 10 -49.25 -15.07 44.93
N LEU A 11 -48.68 -14.32 45.82
CA LEU A 11 -47.32 -14.52 46.36
C LEU A 11 -47.27 -15.85 47.15
N ARG A 12 -46.44 -16.78 46.65
CA ARG A 12 -46.00 -17.96 47.42
C ARG A 12 -44.75 -17.59 48.19
N LEU A 13 -44.82 -17.59 49.48
CA LEU A 13 -43.69 -17.54 50.41
C LEU A 13 -42.83 -18.80 50.24
N LEU A 14 -41.65 -18.67 49.66
CA LEU A 14 -40.62 -19.73 49.61
C LEU A 14 -39.81 -19.72 50.89
N ASN A 15 -39.89 -20.83 51.56
CA ASN A 15 -39.23 -21.18 52.85
C ASN A 15 -37.71 -21.17 52.65
N ARG A 16 -37.02 -20.31 53.43
CA ARG A 16 -35.57 -20.13 53.40
C ARG A 16 -34.93 -21.26 54.22
N GLN A 17 -34.55 -22.38 53.63
CA GLN A 17 -33.65 -23.35 54.24
C GLN A 17 -32.24 -22.80 54.25
N ARG A 18 -31.68 -22.51 55.41
CA ARG A 18 -30.27 -22.18 55.61
C ARG A 18 -29.46 -23.48 55.54
N THR A 19 -28.79 -23.70 54.43
CA THR A 19 -27.74 -24.72 54.32
C THR A 19 -26.42 -24.13 54.85
N ALA A 20 -25.93 -24.63 55.98
CA ALA A 20 -24.62 -24.32 56.52
C ALA A 20 -23.56 -24.91 55.60
N VAL A 21 -22.73 -24.06 54.98
CA VAL A 21 -21.57 -24.48 54.19
C VAL A 21 -20.44 -24.78 55.19
N PRO A 22 -19.85 -25.98 55.20
CA PRO A 22 -18.79 -26.32 56.14
C PRO A 22 -17.54 -25.47 55.86
N THR A 23 -17.01 -24.87 56.93
CA THR A 23 -15.85 -23.95 56.95
C THR A 23 -14.58 -24.52 56.30
N LEU A 24 -14.52 -25.82 56.09
CA LEU A 24 -13.38 -26.52 55.45
C LEU A 24 -13.28 -26.26 53.93
N ALA A 25 -14.42 -25.99 53.24
CA ALA A 25 -14.44 -25.71 51.81
C ALA A 25 -13.94 -24.32 51.44
N VAL A 26 -14.04 -23.36 52.36
CA VAL A 26 -13.58 -21.97 52.15
C VAL A 26 -12.05 -21.88 52.21
N LEU A 27 -11.40 -22.68 53.06
CA LEU A 27 -9.93 -22.72 53.19
C LEU A 27 -9.24 -23.38 51.99
N LEU A 28 -9.90 -24.31 51.27
CA LEU A 28 -9.33 -24.95 50.07
C LEU A 28 -9.42 -24.03 48.83
N ILE A 29 -10.40 -23.15 48.77
CA ILE A 29 -10.56 -22.20 47.67
C ILE A 29 -9.57 -21.03 47.78
N LEU A 30 -9.19 -20.61 49.01
CA LEU A 30 -8.18 -19.58 49.17
C LEU A 30 -6.75 -20.05 48.85
N ALA A 31 -6.45 -21.37 48.98
CA ALA A 31 -5.15 -21.92 48.61
C ALA A 31 -4.93 -22.07 47.07
N LEU A 32 -5.99 -22.07 46.29
CA LEU A 32 -5.91 -22.15 44.82
C LEU A 32 -5.76 -20.77 44.12
N LEU A 33 -5.98 -19.67 44.85
CA LEU A 33 -5.85 -18.31 44.32
C LEU A 33 -4.44 -17.72 44.46
N THR A 34 -3.52 -18.38 45.15
CA THR A 34 -2.12 -17.94 45.32
C THR A 34 -1.14 -18.57 44.33
N ALA A 35 -1.59 -19.47 43.44
CA ALA A 35 -0.74 -20.13 42.42
C ALA A 35 -0.68 -19.38 41.07
N CYS A 36 -1.33 -18.22 40.91
CA CYS A 36 -1.16 -17.32 39.76
C CYS A 36 -0.17 -16.19 40.12
N SER A 37 0.98 -16.53 40.73
CA SER A 37 2.11 -15.62 40.82
C SER A 37 2.84 -15.58 39.47
N GLY A 38 2.64 -14.46 38.79
CA GLY A 38 3.41 -13.83 37.74
C GLY A 38 4.52 -14.65 37.10
N GLN A 39 4.24 -15.28 35.99
CA GLN A 39 5.26 -15.38 34.97
C GLN A 39 5.54 -13.94 34.50
N PRO A 40 6.78 -13.44 34.65
CA PRO A 40 7.12 -12.19 33.95
C PRO A 40 6.84 -12.45 32.48
N ALA A 41 5.90 -11.70 31.92
CA ALA A 41 5.72 -11.67 30.49
C ALA A 41 7.11 -11.37 29.90
N ALA A 42 7.66 -12.32 29.18
CA ALA A 42 8.84 -12.14 28.35
C ALA A 42 8.44 -11.18 27.19
N ALA A 43 8.30 -9.90 27.54
CA ALA A 43 7.94 -8.81 26.62
C ALA A 43 9.16 -8.36 25.80
N GLY A 44 10.14 -9.24 25.56
CA GLY A 44 11.39 -8.88 24.92
C GLY A 44 11.88 -9.80 23.80
N ALA A 45 11.30 -11.00 23.66
CA ALA A 45 11.85 -12.00 22.71
C ALA A 45 11.05 -12.16 21.40
N ASP A 46 9.79 -11.70 21.33
CA ASP A 46 8.92 -11.97 20.19
C ASP A 46 8.89 -10.86 19.12
N ALA A 47 9.48 -9.70 19.39
CA ALA A 47 9.47 -8.59 18.41
C ALA A 47 10.38 -8.86 17.19
N ASP A 48 11.39 -9.72 17.33
CA ASP A 48 12.37 -10.05 16.30
C ASP A 48 12.03 -11.30 15.48
N SER A 49 11.05 -12.09 15.89
CA SER A 49 10.71 -13.37 15.23
C SER A 49 9.61 -13.23 14.15
N ARG A 50 8.88 -12.13 14.13
CA ARG A 50 7.86 -11.89 13.10
C ARG A 50 8.49 -11.40 11.80
N PRO A 51 7.86 -11.66 10.65
CA PRO A 51 8.28 -11.06 9.39
C PRO A 51 8.27 -9.52 9.45
N LEU A 52 9.23 -8.90 8.76
CA LEU A 52 9.27 -7.46 8.54
C LEU A 52 8.11 -7.06 7.61
N LEU A 53 7.19 -6.22 8.06
CA LEU A 53 6.06 -5.78 7.26
C LEU A 53 6.38 -4.47 6.54
N VAL A 54 6.43 -4.52 5.21
CA VAL A 54 6.70 -3.38 4.35
C VAL A 54 5.43 -2.95 3.62
N PHE A 55 5.07 -1.67 3.70
CA PHE A 55 4.04 -1.08 2.85
C PHE A 55 4.70 -0.42 1.65
N ALA A 56 4.38 -0.87 0.44
CA ALA A 56 5.04 -0.41 -0.78
C ALA A 56 4.07 -0.06 -1.90
N ALA A 57 4.43 0.95 -2.68
CA ALA A 57 3.69 1.33 -3.87
C ALA A 57 3.50 0.13 -4.81
N ALA A 58 2.30 -0.01 -5.37
CA ALA A 58 1.89 -1.16 -6.18
C ALA A 58 2.81 -1.43 -7.39
N SER A 59 3.44 -0.39 -7.95
CA SER A 59 4.39 -0.50 -9.05
C SER A 59 5.70 -1.22 -8.71
N LEU A 60 5.98 -1.42 -7.40
CA LEU A 60 7.20 -2.11 -6.94
C LEU A 60 7.03 -3.63 -6.83
N LYS A 61 5.81 -4.16 -7.07
CA LYS A 61 5.50 -5.53 -6.67
C LYS A 61 6.58 -6.54 -7.10
N GLU A 62 6.82 -6.70 -8.37
CA GLU A 62 7.73 -7.74 -8.87
C GLU A 62 9.18 -7.48 -8.45
N SER A 63 9.63 -6.22 -8.49
CA SER A 63 10.99 -5.84 -8.13
C SER A 63 11.26 -5.97 -6.63
N LEU A 64 10.30 -5.57 -5.81
CA LEU A 64 10.49 -5.62 -4.36
C LEU A 64 10.27 -7.04 -3.80
N ASP A 65 9.40 -7.86 -4.40
CA ASP A 65 9.29 -9.29 -4.07
C ASP A 65 10.63 -10.01 -4.34
N GLU A 66 11.25 -9.76 -5.51
CA GLU A 66 12.57 -10.33 -5.85
C GLU A 66 13.66 -9.80 -4.91
N ALA A 67 13.66 -8.50 -4.62
CA ALA A 67 14.61 -7.88 -3.70
C ALA A 67 14.47 -8.42 -2.27
N ALA A 68 13.24 -8.56 -1.77
CA ALA A 68 12.95 -9.12 -0.45
C ALA A 68 13.40 -10.59 -0.34
N ALA A 69 13.14 -11.40 -1.37
CA ALA A 69 13.61 -12.78 -1.43
C ALA A 69 15.15 -12.88 -1.41
N ALA A 70 15.84 -12.00 -2.15
CA ALA A 70 17.29 -11.94 -2.15
C ALA A 70 17.86 -11.48 -0.79
N TYR A 71 17.19 -10.55 -0.10
CA TYR A 71 17.55 -10.13 1.26
C TYR A 71 17.46 -11.29 2.25
N THR A 72 16.34 -12.02 2.22
CA THR A 72 16.15 -13.19 3.10
C THR A 72 17.16 -14.29 2.80
N ALA A 73 17.47 -14.55 1.52
CA ALA A 73 18.50 -15.50 1.11
C ALA A 73 19.91 -15.09 1.57
N ALA A 74 20.17 -13.80 1.74
CA ALA A 74 21.41 -13.27 2.30
C ALA A 74 21.49 -13.32 3.84
N GLY A 75 20.47 -13.89 4.51
CA GLY A 75 20.44 -14.06 5.97
C GLY A 75 19.60 -13.00 6.70
N GLY A 76 18.95 -12.09 6.00
CA GLY A 76 18.00 -11.15 6.60
C GLY A 76 16.70 -11.84 7.04
N PRO A 77 15.90 -11.20 7.92
CA PRO A 77 14.60 -11.71 8.31
C PRO A 77 13.65 -11.82 7.11
N GLU A 78 12.60 -12.65 7.25
CA GLU A 78 11.52 -12.73 6.29
C GLU A 78 10.85 -11.36 6.11
N VAL A 79 10.55 -10.99 4.87
CA VAL A 79 9.89 -9.72 4.53
C VAL A 79 8.53 -10.02 3.91
N GLN A 80 7.49 -9.45 4.52
CA GLN A 80 6.14 -9.46 3.96
C GLN A 80 5.82 -8.08 3.41
N VAL A 81 5.35 -8.01 2.16
CA VAL A 81 5.05 -6.74 1.51
C VAL A 81 3.56 -6.60 1.22
N SER A 82 2.99 -5.49 1.65
CA SER A 82 1.63 -5.09 1.31
C SER A 82 1.67 -4.01 0.22
N TYR A 83 1.04 -4.30 -0.91
CA TYR A 83 1.03 -3.43 -2.08
C TYR A 83 -0.30 -2.72 -2.28
N ALA A 84 -0.26 -1.39 -2.40
CA ALA A 84 -1.39 -0.56 -2.79
C ALA A 84 -0.89 0.79 -3.34
N ALA A 85 -1.80 1.72 -3.63
CA ALA A 85 -1.42 3.09 -3.89
C ALA A 85 -0.73 3.71 -2.67
N SER A 86 0.34 4.51 -2.90
CA SER A 86 1.07 5.18 -1.81
C SER A 86 0.14 6.01 -0.92
N SER A 87 -0.87 6.66 -1.52
CA SER A 87 -1.91 7.41 -0.80
C SER A 87 -2.73 6.56 0.17
N ALA A 88 -3.10 5.35 -0.23
CA ALA A 88 -3.87 4.43 0.61
C ALA A 88 -3.03 3.92 1.77
N LEU A 89 -1.79 3.49 1.49
CA LEU A 89 -0.86 2.99 2.50
C LEU A 89 -0.45 4.06 3.50
N ALA A 90 -0.19 5.29 3.04
CA ALA A 90 0.11 6.41 3.93
C ALA A 90 -1.05 6.69 4.90
N ARG A 91 -2.31 6.68 4.42
CA ARG A 91 -3.48 6.84 5.28
C ARG A 91 -3.64 5.69 6.27
N GLN A 92 -3.36 4.44 5.87
CA GLN A 92 -3.37 3.28 6.76
C GLN A 92 -2.32 3.41 7.87
N ILE A 93 -1.10 3.85 7.55
CA ILE A 93 -0.06 4.14 8.55
C ILE A 93 -0.55 5.23 9.53
N ALA A 94 -1.17 6.29 9.03
CA ALA A 94 -1.73 7.35 9.87
C ALA A 94 -2.89 6.88 10.77
N GLN A 95 -3.55 5.79 10.39
CA GLN A 95 -4.60 5.13 11.19
C GLN A 95 -4.02 4.04 12.13
N GLY A 96 -2.69 3.90 12.21
CA GLY A 96 -2.03 2.96 13.11
C GLY A 96 -1.80 1.56 12.53
N ALA A 97 -1.85 1.37 11.22
CA ALA A 97 -1.48 0.09 10.60
C ALA A 97 -0.03 -0.29 10.95
N PRO A 98 0.25 -1.57 11.27
CA PRO A 98 1.52 -2.01 11.86
C PRO A 98 2.64 -2.21 10.83
N ALA A 99 2.86 -1.25 9.93
CA ALA A 99 3.97 -1.29 8.99
C ALA A 99 5.31 -0.97 9.67
N ASP A 100 6.38 -1.63 9.22
CA ASP A 100 7.74 -1.38 9.68
C ASP A 100 8.50 -0.41 8.78
N ALA A 101 8.28 -0.51 7.46
CA ALA A 101 8.84 0.39 6.47
C ALA A 101 7.77 0.81 5.45
N PHE A 102 7.95 1.98 4.87
CA PHE A 102 7.08 2.51 3.82
C PHE A 102 7.91 2.92 2.61
N VAL A 103 7.50 2.47 1.41
CA VAL A 103 8.10 2.85 0.12
C VAL A 103 7.03 3.51 -0.73
N SER A 104 7.16 4.81 -0.95
CA SER A 104 6.22 5.59 -1.75
C SER A 104 6.66 5.67 -3.22
N ALA A 105 5.72 5.94 -4.14
CA ALA A 105 6.00 6.26 -5.54
C ALA A 105 6.03 7.79 -5.81
N ASP A 106 5.99 8.59 -4.78
CA ASP A 106 6.25 10.03 -4.82
C ASP A 106 6.82 10.54 -3.50
N LEU A 107 7.40 11.73 -3.53
CA LEU A 107 7.89 12.41 -2.34
C LEU A 107 6.73 12.93 -1.47
N GLU A 108 5.61 13.31 -2.07
CA GLU A 108 4.53 14.01 -1.39
C GLU A 108 3.86 13.17 -0.29
N TRP A 109 3.59 11.86 -0.54
CA TRP A 109 3.04 10.98 0.49
C TRP A 109 4.05 10.63 1.58
N MET A 110 5.34 10.60 1.27
CA MET A 110 6.40 10.49 2.27
C MET A 110 6.49 11.76 3.11
N ASP A 111 6.44 12.93 2.51
CA ASP A 111 6.43 14.23 3.19
C ASP A 111 5.19 14.37 4.08
N TRP A 112 4.03 13.90 3.60
CA TRP A 112 2.78 13.89 4.35
C TRP A 112 2.87 13.08 5.65
N LEU A 113 3.53 11.91 5.63
CA LEU A 113 3.81 11.12 6.82
C LEU A 113 4.88 11.77 7.71
N GLN A 114 5.93 12.32 7.12
CA GLN A 114 7.00 12.99 7.84
C GLN A 114 6.49 14.20 8.63
N GLN A 115 5.66 15.05 8.04
CA GLN A 115 5.02 16.20 8.70
C GLN A 115 4.18 15.77 9.91
N ARG A 116 3.65 14.55 9.90
CA ARG A 116 2.90 13.94 11.01
C ARG A 116 3.75 13.15 11.98
N LYS A 117 5.08 13.14 11.78
CA LYS A 117 6.05 12.39 12.59
C LYS A 117 5.75 10.87 12.62
N LEU A 118 5.20 10.33 11.52
CA LEU A 118 4.84 8.93 11.38
C LEU A 118 5.93 8.09 10.71
N VAL A 119 6.98 8.73 10.18
CA VAL A 119 8.19 8.08 9.70
C VAL A 119 9.42 8.66 10.39
N ASP A 120 10.44 7.84 10.52
CA ASP A 120 11.75 8.20 11.04
C ASP A 120 12.55 8.94 9.94
N VAL A 121 12.77 10.23 10.14
CA VAL A 121 13.40 11.11 9.14
C VAL A 121 14.85 10.70 8.87
N ASP A 122 15.56 10.22 9.88
CA ASP A 122 16.97 9.80 9.75
C ASP A 122 17.13 8.53 8.90
N SER A 123 16.05 7.75 8.78
CA SER A 123 15.99 6.55 7.93
C SER A 123 15.61 6.85 6.48
N ARG A 124 15.08 8.05 6.20
CA ARG A 124 14.55 8.39 4.88
C ARG A 124 15.67 8.45 3.83
N ARG A 125 15.43 7.79 2.68
CA ARG A 125 16.31 7.80 1.50
C ARG A 125 15.49 7.85 0.24
N ASP A 126 15.96 8.59 -0.75
CA ASP A 126 15.47 8.49 -2.12
C ASP A 126 16.14 7.28 -2.76
N LEU A 127 15.35 6.29 -3.16
CA LEU A 127 15.83 4.97 -3.52
C LEU A 127 15.88 4.76 -5.04
N LEU A 128 14.77 5.07 -5.73
CA LEU A 128 14.59 4.75 -7.14
C LEU A 128 13.95 5.92 -7.89
N GLY A 129 14.21 5.95 -9.20
CA GLY A 129 13.48 6.75 -10.17
C GLY A 129 12.72 5.88 -11.16
N ASN A 130 11.81 6.50 -11.93
CA ASN A 130 11.01 5.85 -12.96
C ASN A 130 10.70 6.82 -14.11
N ALA A 131 10.11 6.29 -15.20
CA ALA A 131 9.58 7.11 -16.28
C ALA A 131 8.06 6.89 -16.39
N LEU A 132 7.35 7.93 -16.81
CA LEU A 132 5.93 7.86 -17.12
C LEU A 132 5.75 7.48 -18.59
N VAL A 133 4.86 6.51 -18.86
CA VAL A 133 4.64 6.01 -20.22
C VAL A 133 3.14 5.92 -20.55
N LEU A 134 2.83 6.15 -21.82
CA LEU A 134 1.52 5.87 -22.42
C LEU A 134 1.57 4.44 -22.96
N VAL A 135 0.59 3.63 -22.60
CA VAL A 135 0.48 2.23 -23.03
C VAL A 135 -0.84 1.98 -23.74
N ALA A 136 -0.83 0.99 -24.62
CA ALA A 136 -1.99 0.44 -25.30
C ALA A 136 -1.97 -1.10 -25.20
N PRO A 137 -3.09 -1.82 -25.48
CA PRO A 137 -3.09 -3.27 -25.59
C PRO A 137 -2.09 -3.74 -26.66
N ALA A 138 -1.27 -4.73 -26.33
CA ALA A 138 -0.25 -5.25 -27.25
C ALA A 138 -0.86 -5.96 -28.48
N SER A 139 -2.08 -6.49 -28.35
CA SER A 139 -2.75 -7.29 -29.40
C SER A 139 -3.03 -6.54 -30.69
N GLY A 140 -3.09 -5.20 -30.66
CA GLY A 140 -3.41 -4.36 -31.81
C GLY A 140 -2.20 -3.84 -32.59
N ASN A 141 -0.96 -4.19 -32.18
CA ASN A 141 0.26 -3.57 -32.70
C ASN A 141 0.15 -2.03 -32.81
N PRO A 142 -0.13 -1.32 -31.70
CA PRO A 142 -0.48 0.09 -31.69
C PRO A 142 0.68 0.95 -32.19
N ALA A 143 0.39 1.92 -33.08
CA ALA A 143 1.39 2.84 -33.60
C ALA A 143 1.93 3.76 -32.47
N PRO A 144 3.22 4.10 -32.47
CA PRO A 144 3.80 5.07 -31.57
C PRO A 144 3.09 6.44 -31.58
N VAL A 145 3.23 7.18 -30.49
CA VAL A 145 2.70 8.53 -30.32
C VAL A 145 3.85 9.48 -30.00
N ASP A 146 3.92 10.60 -30.67
CA ASP A 146 4.78 11.71 -30.28
C ASP A 146 4.02 12.64 -29.33
N LEU A 147 4.22 12.49 -28.05
CA LEU A 147 3.57 13.33 -27.02
C LEU A 147 4.12 14.78 -27.01
N ALA A 148 5.37 15.01 -27.47
CA ALA A 148 5.93 16.34 -27.52
C ALA A 148 5.22 17.24 -28.54
N ALA A 149 4.63 16.64 -29.56
CA ALA A 149 3.77 17.34 -30.52
C ALA A 149 2.35 17.65 -29.99
N ALA A 150 2.06 17.32 -28.74
CA ALA A 150 0.75 17.49 -28.09
C ALA A 150 -0.44 16.99 -28.97
N PRO A 151 -0.42 15.74 -29.43
CA PRO A 151 -1.41 15.23 -30.38
C PRO A 151 -2.79 15.12 -29.75
N ASN A 152 -3.83 15.22 -30.57
CA ASN A 152 -5.17 14.86 -30.11
C ASN A 152 -5.29 13.34 -29.97
N LEU A 153 -5.35 12.84 -28.74
CA LEU A 153 -5.48 11.40 -28.46
C LEU A 153 -6.92 10.87 -28.54
N ARG A 154 -7.93 11.74 -28.63
CA ARG A 154 -9.35 11.31 -28.68
C ARG A 154 -9.67 10.29 -29.79
N PRO A 155 -9.19 10.45 -31.02
CA PRO A 155 -9.42 9.44 -32.05
C PRO A 155 -8.86 8.06 -31.68
N ARG A 156 -7.78 8.01 -30.90
CA ARG A 156 -7.20 6.74 -30.45
C ARG A 156 -7.97 6.10 -29.28
N LEU A 157 -8.86 6.83 -28.64
CA LEU A 157 -9.74 6.26 -27.61
C LEU A 157 -10.91 5.49 -28.24
N ASP A 158 -11.23 5.72 -29.50
CA ASP A 158 -12.29 5.02 -30.26
C ASP A 158 -13.59 4.85 -29.46
N GLY A 159 -14.05 5.94 -28.85
CA GLY A 159 -15.21 5.95 -27.95
C GLY A 159 -14.96 5.38 -26.53
N GLY A 160 -13.82 4.75 -26.29
CA GLY A 160 -13.40 4.28 -24.96
C GLY A 160 -12.83 5.38 -24.07
N ARG A 161 -12.13 4.98 -23.02
CA ARG A 161 -11.57 5.88 -22.02
C ARG A 161 -10.07 5.71 -21.85
N LEU A 162 -9.41 6.78 -21.41
CA LEU A 162 -8.02 6.77 -21.00
C LEU A 162 -7.92 6.25 -19.55
N ALA A 163 -7.26 5.13 -19.35
CA ALA A 163 -7.05 4.57 -18.02
C ALA A 163 -5.95 5.34 -17.26
N LEU A 164 -6.28 5.90 -16.11
CA LEU A 164 -5.35 6.55 -15.21
C LEU A 164 -5.56 5.99 -13.80
N ALA A 165 -4.57 6.12 -12.92
CA ALA A 165 -4.82 6.03 -11.49
C ALA A 165 -5.55 7.30 -11.02
N LEU A 166 -6.21 7.28 -9.85
CA LEU A 166 -6.89 8.45 -9.26
C LEU A 166 -6.00 9.69 -9.31
N VAL A 167 -6.38 10.68 -10.11
CA VAL A 167 -5.53 11.85 -10.41
C VAL A 167 -5.38 12.82 -9.25
N GLU A 168 -6.30 12.77 -8.27
CA GLU A 168 -6.24 13.64 -7.09
C GLU A 168 -5.36 13.09 -5.96
N SER A 169 -5.02 11.79 -5.97
CA SER A 169 -4.36 11.20 -4.81
C SER A 169 -3.29 10.15 -5.11
N VAL A 170 -3.41 9.38 -6.18
CA VAL A 170 -2.45 8.31 -6.50
C VAL A 170 -1.28 8.89 -7.28
N PRO A 171 -0.02 8.62 -6.90
CA PRO A 171 1.15 9.22 -7.55
C PRO A 171 1.14 9.16 -9.08
N ALA A 172 0.93 7.98 -9.68
CA ALA A 172 0.89 7.84 -11.13
C ALA A 172 -0.21 8.68 -11.81
N GLY A 173 -1.38 8.80 -11.17
CA GLY A 173 -2.48 9.64 -11.65
C GLY A 173 -2.13 11.13 -11.58
N LYS A 174 -1.51 11.56 -10.48
CA LYS A 174 -1.04 12.95 -10.30
C LYS A 174 0.00 13.31 -11.34
N TYR A 175 1.01 12.47 -11.55
CA TYR A 175 2.03 12.67 -12.59
C TYR A 175 1.41 12.70 -13.99
N ALA A 176 0.47 11.80 -14.29
CA ALA A 176 -0.23 11.77 -15.58
C ALA A 176 -1.00 13.06 -15.84
N ARG A 177 -1.76 13.55 -14.85
CA ARG A 177 -2.48 14.82 -14.94
C ARG A 177 -1.52 15.99 -15.17
N GLN A 178 -0.48 16.11 -14.35
CA GLN A 178 0.52 17.18 -14.48
C GLN A 178 1.19 17.17 -15.87
N ALA A 179 1.56 15.97 -16.37
CA ALA A 179 2.14 15.82 -17.68
C ALA A 179 1.19 16.27 -18.79
N PHE A 180 -0.07 15.84 -18.74
CA PHE A 180 -1.05 16.27 -19.72
C PHE A 180 -1.43 17.77 -19.61
N GLU A 181 -1.41 18.34 -18.41
CA GLU A 181 -1.59 19.80 -18.20
C GLU A 181 -0.42 20.57 -18.81
N SER A 182 0.81 20.15 -18.56
CA SER A 182 2.02 20.75 -19.13
C SER A 182 2.04 20.72 -20.66
N LEU A 183 1.57 19.62 -21.24
CA LEU A 183 1.44 19.44 -22.70
C LEU A 183 0.19 20.10 -23.30
N GLY A 184 -0.65 20.77 -22.50
CA GLY A 184 -1.90 21.38 -22.97
C GLY A 184 -3.00 20.41 -23.38
N MET A 185 -2.89 19.13 -22.99
CA MET A 185 -3.79 18.04 -23.46
C MET A 185 -4.89 17.71 -22.43
N TRP A 186 -4.74 18.12 -21.16
CA TRP A 186 -5.60 17.68 -20.07
C TRP A 186 -7.08 18.03 -20.27
N THR A 187 -7.39 19.28 -20.65
CA THR A 187 -8.78 19.75 -20.82
C THR A 187 -9.57 18.88 -21.80
N THR A 188 -8.91 18.39 -22.84
CA THR A 188 -9.52 17.54 -23.87
C THR A 188 -9.69 16.09 -23.38
N LEU A 189 -8.77 15.58 -22.53
CA LEU A 189 -8.74 14.20 -22.08
C LEU A 189 -9.53 13.96 -20.81
N ALA A 190 -9.58 14.93 -19.88
CA ALA A 190 -10.24 14.78 -18.57
C ALA A 190 -11.67 14.20 -18.62
N PRO A 191 -12.56 14.62 -19.57
CA PRO A 191 -13.90 14.03 -19.65
C PRO A 191 -13.93 12.55 -20.06
N HIS A 192 -12.80 12.04 -20.57
CA HIS A 192 -12.66 10.69 -21.09
C HIS A 192 -11.77 9.79 -20.25
N VAL A 193 -11.51 10.15 -19.00
CA VAL A 193 -10.70 9.36 -18.07
C VAL A 193 -11.54 8.27 -17.40
N ALA A 194 -10.94 7.08 -17.25
CA ALA A 194 -11.38 6.02 -16.35
C ALA A 194 -10.32 5.87 -15.25
N GLU A 195 -10.69 6.09 -14.00
CA GLU A 195 -9.76 6.08 -12.88
C GLU A 195 -9.75 4.73 -12.16
N GLY A 196 -8.56 4.20 -11.90
CA GLY A 196 -8.31 3.05 -11.02
C GLY A 196 -7.79 3.51 -9.65
N ASP A 197 -8.00 2.70 -8.64
CA ASP A 197 -7.53 2.96 -7.27
C ASP A 197 -6.00 2.88 -7.11
N SER A 198 -5.30 2.35 -8.10
CA SER A 198 -3.84 2.24 -8.16
C SER A 198 -3.36 2.26 -9.62
N VAL A 199 -2.04 2.44 -9.82
CA VAL A 199 -1.44 2.35 -11.16
C VAL A 199 -1.64 0.95 -11.76
N ARG A 200 -1.63 -0.10 -10.93
CA ARG A 200 -1.87 -1.47 -11.40
C ARG A 200 -3.32 -1.71 -11.80
N ALA A 201 -4.29 -1.07 -11.16
CA ALA A 201 -5.68 -1.09 -11.61
C ALA A 201 -5.82 -0.43 -12.99
N ALA A 202 -5.20 0.73 -13.21
CA ALA A 202 -5.18 1.39 -14.52
C ALA A 202 -4.49 0.53 -15.59
N LEU A 203 -3.34 -0.08 -15.27
CA LEU A 203 -2.64 -1.03 -16.14
C LEU A 203 -3.54 -2.18 -16.57
N MET A 204 -4.29 -2.76 -15.64
CA MET A 204 -5.16 -3.90 -15.91
C MET A 204 -6.34 -3.57 -16.80
N LEU A 205 -6.88 -2.34 -16.77
CA LEU A 205 -7.89 -1.90 -17.74
C LEU A 205 -7.36 -1.96 -19.17
N VAL A 206 -6.10 -1.54 -19.39
CA VAL A 206 -5.46 -1.61 -20.70
C VAL A 206 -5.12 -3.06 -21.08
N ALA A 207 -4.52 -3.82 -20.16
CA ALA A 207 -4.12 -5.21 -20.38
C ALA A 207 -5.28 -6.14 -20.74
N ARG A 208 -6.51 -5.81 -20.29
CA ARG A 208 -7.75 -6.53 -20.63
C ARG A 208 -8.47 -6.00 -21.86
N GLY A 209 -7.97 -4.90 -22.46
CA GLY A 209 -8.64 -4.24 -23.58
C GLY A 209 -9.89 -3.45 -23.19
N GLU A 210 -10.10 -3.19 -21.88
CA GLU A 210 -11.20 -2.38 -21.36
C GLU A 210 -10.95 -0.87 -21.55
N ALA A 211 -9.67 -0.50 -21.71
CA ALA A 211 -9.25 0.85 -22.09
C ALA A 211 -8.25 0.78 -23.25
N PRO A 212 -8.44 1.57 -24.33
CA PRO A 212 -7.55 1.58 -25.48
C PRO A 212 -6.19 2.23 -25.19
N LEU A 213 -6.11 3.11 -24.21
CA LEU A 213 -4.90 3.76 -23.75
C LEU A 213 -4.89 3.88 -22.23
N GLY A 214 -3.69 3.92 -21.65
CA GLY A 214 -3.52 4.21 -20.22
C GLY A 214 -2.15 4.82 -19.92
N VAL A 215 -2.02 5.47 -18.78
CA VAL A 215 -0.73 6.00 -18.30
C VAL A 215 -0.30 5.23 -17.06
N VAL A 216 0.91 4.70 -17.13
CA VAL A 216 1.54 3.89 -16.08
C VAL A 216 3.03 4.22 -16.01
N TYR A 217 3.76 3.59 -15.10
CA TYR A 217 5.22 3.69 -15.10
C TYR A 217 5.85 2.70 -16.09
N ALA A 218 7.08 2.99 -16.53
CA ALA A 218 7.84 2.10 -17.40
C ALA A 218 8.05 0.71 -16.76
N SER A 219 8.26 0.66 -15.45
CA SER A 219 8.35 -0.59 -14.69
C SER A 219 7.08 -1.42 -14.74
N ASP A 220 5.89 -0.77 -14.68
CA ASP A 220 4.60 -1.44 -14.79
C ASP A 220 4.39 -2.04 -16.18
N ALA A 221 4.70 -1.27 -17.23
CA ALA A 221 4.61 -1.72 -18.60
C ALA A 221 5.56 -2.90 -18.89
N ARG A 222 6.77 -2.89 -18.28
CA ARG A 222 7.73 -3.99 -18.38
C ARG A 222 7.23 -5.28 -17.71
N ALA A 223 6.48 -5.15 -16.62
CA ALA A 223 5.94 -6.28 -15.87
C ALA A 223 4.71 -6.93 -16.53
N GLU A 224 4.04 -6.25 -17.48
CA GLU A 224 2.77 -6.71 -18.07
C GLU A 224 2.88 -6.87 -19.59
N PRO A 225 3.12 -8.08 -20.10
CA PRO A 225 3.35 -8.33 -21.54
C PRO A 225 2.14 -8.09 -22.43
N ARG A 226 0.93 -7.96 -21.86
CA ARG A 226 -0.30 -7.67 -22.64
C ARG A 226 -0.44 -6.21 -23.02
N VAL A 227 0.44 -5.33 -22.53
CA VAL A 227 0.49 -3.93 -22.93
C VAL A 227 1.77 -3.62 -23.71
N GLN A 228 1.71 -2.61 -24.56
CA GLN A 228 2.84 -2.07 -25.27
C GLN A 228 2.98 -0.58 -24.99
N VAL A 229 4.20 -0.13 -24.72
CA VAL A 229 4.51 1.30 -24.62
C VAL A 229 4.39 1.93 -26.01
N VAL A 230 3.54 2.94 -26.14
CA VAL A 230 3.34 3.72 -27.36
C VAL A 230 3.97 5.10 -27.31
N ALA A 231 4.27 5.61 -26.10
CA ALA A 231 5.05 6.82 -25.88
C ALA A 231 5.67 6.84 -24.49
N THR A 232 6.79 7.55 -24.35
CA THR A 232 7.32 8.02 -23.06
C THR A 232 7.02 9.50 -22.93
N PHE A 233 6.56 9.92 -21.75
CA PHE A 233 6.34 11.33 -21.49
C PHE A 233 7.67 12.10 -21.42
N PRO A 234 7.73 13.33 -21.95
CA PRO A 234 8.90 14.19 -21.79
C PRO A 234 9.21 14.39 -20.29
N ALA A 235 10.48 14.30 -19.92
CA ALA A 235 10.91 14.37 -18.53
C ALA A 235 10.59 15.72 -17.85
N ASP A 236 10.44 16.77 -18.64
CA ASP A 236 10.07 18.13 -18.20
C ASP A 236 8.56 18.37 -18.14
N SER A 237 7.75 17.38 -18.56
CA SER A 237 6.28 17.49 -18.52
C SER A 237 5.69 17.26 -17.12
N HIS A 238 6.46 16.69 -16.21
CA HIS A 238 6.06 16.40 -14.83
C HIS A 238 7.29 16.47 -13.89
N PRO A 239 7.09 16.62 -12.56
CA PRO A 239 8.20 16.51 -11.61
C PRO A 239 8.89 15.14 -11.71
N PRO A 240 10.19 15.06 -11.34
CA PRO A 240 10.90 13.77 -11.29
C PRO A 240 10.15 12.74 -10.45
N ILE A 241 10.04 11.52 -10.97
CA ILE A 241 9.42 10.42 -10.26
C ILE A 241 10.47 9.81 -9.33
N VAL A 242 10.26 9.97 -8.03
CA VAL A 242 11.18 9.48 -6.99
C VAL A 242 10.42 8.55 -6.05
N TYR A 243 11.05 7.44 -5.73
CA TYR A 243 10.56 6.47 -4.74
C TYR A 243 11.38 6.58 -3.45
N PRO A 244 10.90 7.34 -2.47
CA PRO A 244 11.51 7.38 -1.15
C PRO A 244 11.12 6.17 -0.32
N VAL A 245 12.04 5.74 0.56
CA VAL A 245 11.80 4.74 1.60
C VAL A 245 12.09 5.35 2.97
N ALA A 246 11.33 4.94 3.99
CA ALA A 246 11.60 5.28 5.38
C ALA A 246 11.04 4.20 6.34
N ARG A 247 11.63 4.10 7.53
CA ARG A 247 11.08 3.34 8.64
C ARG A 247 9.84 4.05 9.18
N VAL A 248 8.79 3.30 9.48
CA VAL A 248 7.62 3.82 10.19
C VAL A 248 8.00 4.09 11.64
N ALA A 249 7.69 5.28 12.17
CA ALA A 249 8.15 5.72 13.49
C ALA A 249 7.68 4.80 14.63
N ALA A 250 6.51 4.19 14.50
CA ALA A 250 5.96 3.23 15.47
C ALA A 250 6.62 1.85 15.42
N SER A 251 7.39 1.54 14.38
CA SER A 251 8.04 0.24 14.21
C SER A 251 9.05 -0.03 15.33
N ARG A 252 9.02 -1.26 15.85
CA ARG A 252 9.99 -1.81 16.80
C ARG A 252 10.79 -2.97 16.22
N HIS A 253 10.61 -3.28 14.93
CA HIS A 253 11.31 -4.38 14.28
C HIS A 253 12.79 -4.03 14.07
N ALA A 254 13.71 -4.81 14.66
CA ALA A 254 15.15 -4.53 14.60
C ALA A 254 15.68 -4.54 13.17
N GLY A 255 15.20 -5.45 12.31
CA GLY A 255 15.63 -5.57 10.91
C GLY A 255 15.15 -4.45 9.97
N ALA A 256 14.30 -3.50 10.43
CA ALA A 256 13.76 -2.48 9.54
C ALA A 256 14.84 -1.57 8.94
N MET A 257 15.78 -1.13 9.75
CA MET A 257 16.87 -0.26 9.31
C MET A 257 17.87 -1.00 8.40
N GLU A 258 18.14 -2.28 8.70
CA GLU A 258 19.01 -3.13 7.89
C GLU A 258 18.41 -3.37 6.51
N PHE A 259 17.10 -3.66 6.45
CA PHE A 259 16.40 -3.82 5.18
C PHE A 259 16.43 -2.55 4.34
N ILE A 260 16.16 -1.38 4.93
CA ILE A 260 16.25 -0.09 4.24
C ILE A 260 17.67 0.17 3.71
N ALA A 261 18.68 -0.13 4.51
CA ALA A 261 20.08 0.00 4.08
C ALA A 261 20.39 -0.98 2.93
N TRP A 262 19.91 -2.22 3.03
CA TRP A 262 20.10 -3.24 2.00
C TRP A 262 19.41 -2.88 0.68
N LEU A 263 18.23 -2.27 0.69
CA LEU A 263 17.55 -1.78 -0.52
C LEU A 263 18.41 -0.79 -1.31
N GLY A 264 19.30 -0.04 -0.66
CA GLY A 264 20.26 0.85 -1.30
C GLY A 264 21.58 0.15 -1.73
N SER A 265 21.70 -1.17 -1.57
CA SER A 265 22.91 -1.91 -1.92
C SER A 265 23.03 -2.14 -3.44
N PRO A 266 24.25 -2.40 -3.96
CA PRO A 266 24.44 -2.79 -5.36
C PRO A 266 23.61 -4.01 -5.77
N ALA A 267 23.45 -4.99 -4.87
CA ALA A 267 22.69 -6.21 -5.12
C ALA A 267 21.20 -5.91 -5.36
N ALA A 268 20.57 -5.11 -4.50
CA ALA A 268 19.20 -4.66 -4.69
C ALA A 268 19.07 -3.76 -5.93
N GLY A 269 20.06 -2.90 -6.16
CA GLY A 269 20.13 -2.03 -7.34
C GLY A 269 20.08 -2.79 -8.66
N GLU A 270 20.76 -3.93 -8.76
CA GLU A 270 20.69 -4.79 -9.95
C GLU A 270 19.29 -5.38 -10.14
N VAL A 271 18.60 -5.77 -9.07
CA VAL A 271 17.20 -6.20 -9.14
C VAL A 271 16.33 -5.08 -9.72
N PHE A 272 16.39 -3.88 -9.14
CA PHE A 272 15.56 -2.76 -9.57
C PHE A 272 15.81 -2.34 -11.02
N ARG A 273 17.08 -2.32 -11.49
CA ARG A 273 17.40 -2.02 -12.90
C ARG A 273 16.80 -3.04 -13.86
N ARG A 274 16.85 -4.35 -13.52
CA ARG A 274 16.22 -5.39 -14.32
C ARG A 274 14.72 -5.18 -14.48
N HIS A 275 14.07 -4.60 -13.48
CA HIS A 275 12.64 -4.26 -13.50
C HIS A 275 12.33 -2.88 -14.10
N GLY A 276 13.33 -2.16 -14.63
CA GLY A 276 13.12 -0.91 -15.35
C GLY A 276 13.16 0.36 -14.50
N PHE A 277 13.61 0.27 -13.25
CA PHE A 277 13.86 1.45 -12.40
C PHE A 277 15.25 2.03 -12.64
N SER A 278 15.40 3.34 -12.49
CA SER A 278 16.68 3.99 -12.27
C SER A 278 17.01 4.01 -10.78
N LEU A 279 18.29 4.16 -10.43
CA LEU A 279 18.75 4.31 -9.05
C LEU A 279 19.01 5.79 -8.75
N HIS A 280 18.80 6.21 -7.50
CA HIS A 280 19.17 7.51 -6.96
C HIS A 280 20.49 7.44 -6.22
#